data_a78e47c67636accb77f42f6ab17f0493
#
_entry.id   a78e47c67636accb77f42f6ab17f0493
#
_cell.length_a   1.000
_cell.length_b   1.000
_cell.length_c   1.000
_cell.angle_alpha   90.00
_cell.angle_beta   90.00
_cell.angle_gamma   90.00
#
_symmetry.space_group_name_H-M   'P 1'
#
loop_
_entity.id
_entity.type
_entity.pdbx_description
1 polymer ?
#
loop_
_entity_poly.entity_id
_entity_poly.type
_entity_poly.pdbx_seq_one_letter_code
_entity_poly.pdbx_strand_id
1 'polypeptide(L)'
;MNLLERILGLLRSDFSWLGRILIRGLRFVWRHGPGPVERSSKEELAFPGGPFAVQHRDQRGDLLLWVPRHIESYLIDDLTGRFGYSHVTVDTGEVDVPTGKAVMVEVTIGQKVEHKFQDEYAARPYVRIPLSKTGIDVETFAGCVLSKLGEPYSNLEALTLGEIDDPAKQVCSSLASDCLPVTVTGEMAKAKRLGLLPRRSVSVHSHPWAPQTDVFVSPNGFAQYYGAPKGGQVRWADVRIEPHPLDTSVRGVVRKHGWKALLILGFAGVLAAGILLKNKRSRKRTK
;
A
#
# COMPACT_ATOMS: atom_id res chain seq x y z
N MET A 1 33.07 22.20 -18.14
CA MET A 1 32.20 21.27 -17.39
C MET A 1 32.20 19.95 -18.12
N ASN A 2 32.79 18.93 -17.53
CA ASN A 2 33.06 17.63 -18.14
C ASN A 2 31.75 16.85 -18.30
N LEU A 3 31.60 16.04 -19.35
CA LEU A 3 30.41 15.18 -19.59
C LEU A 3 30.02 14.37 -18.35
N LEU A 4 31.02 13.90 -17.60
CA LEU A 4 30.84 13.18 -16.34
C LEU A 4 30.14 14.04 -15.26
N GLU A 5 30.51 15.33 -15.17
CA GLU A 5 29.86 16.25 -14.19
C GLU A 5 28.43 16.56 -14.58
N ARG A 6 28.11 16.60 -15.89
CA ARG A 6 26.70 16.73 -16.37
C ARG A 6 25.90 15.49 -16.07
N ILE A 7 26.46 14.30 -16.30
CA ILE A 7 25.81 13.02 -15.96
C ILE A 7 25.62 12.89 -14.45
N LEU A 8 26.62 13.24 -13.64
CA LEU A 8 26.53 13.24 -12.18
C LEU A 8 25.56 14.31 -11.66
N GLY A 9 25.46 15.45 -12.34
CA GLY A 9 24.47 16.50 -12.04
C GLY A 9 23.04 16.03 -12.31
N LEU A 10 22.79 15.40 -13.47
CA LEU A 10 21.50 14.78 -13.81
C LEU A 10 21.15 13.64 -12.85
N LEU A 11 22.11 12.80 -12.49
CA LEU A 11 21.91 11.74 -11.50
C LEU A 11 21.65 12.29 -10.09
N ARG A 12 22.15 13.49 -9.76
CA ARG A 12 21.90 14.14 -8.48
C ARG A 12 20.55 14.86 -8.42
N SER A 13 20.07 15.49 -9.49
CA SER A 13 18.86 16.29 -9.47
C SER A 13 17.58 15.49 -9.75
N ASP A 14 17.54 14.77 -10.88
CA ASP A 14 16.28 14.17 -11.38
C ASP A 14 16.22 12.65 -11.28
N PHE A 15 17.37 11.97 -11.17
CA PHE A 15 17.46 10.52 -10.99
C PHE A 15 17.96 10.08 -9.60
N SER A 16 17.95 10.96 -8.61
CA SER A 16 18.36 10.60 -7.24
C SER A 16 17.54 9.44 -6.63
N TRP A 17 16.33 9.24 -7.13
CA TRP A 17 15.50 8.10 -6.77
C TRP A 17 15.97 6.80 -7.43
N LEU A 18 16.34 6.81 -8.73
CA LEU A 18 16.87 5.65 -9.44
C LEU A 18 18.22 5.22 -8.84
N GLY A 19 19.10 6.17 -8.55
CA GLY A 19 20.35 5.92 -7.84
C GLY A 19 20.14 5.33 -6.45
N ARG A 20 19.10 5.80 -5.72
CA ARG A 20 18.72 5.23 -4.42
C ARG A 20 18.15 3.83 -4.54
N ILE A 21 17.36 3.53 -5.58
CA ILE A 21 16.86 2.18 -5.86
C ILE A 21 18.02 1.23 -6.20
N LEU A 22 18.93 1.64 -7.09
CA LEU A 22 20.13 0.87 -7.46
C LEU A 22 21.04 0.58 -6.26
N ILE A 23 21.36 1.60 -5.46
CA ILE A 23 22.21 1.45 -4.27
C ILE A 23 21.52 0.57 -3.22
N ARG A 24 20.20 0.66 -3.06
CA ARG A 24 19.44 -0.19 -2.14
C ARG A 24 19.30 -1.60 -2.67
N GLY A 25 19.05 -1.77 -3.98
CA GLY A 25 19.05 -3.08 -4.63
C GLY A 25 20.40 -3.79 -4.49
N LEU A 26 21.51 -3.08 -4.72
CA LEU A 26 22.86 -3.60 -4.51
C LEU A 26 23.13 -3.94 -3.03
N ARG A 27 22.72 -3.09 -2.08
CA ARG A 27 22.82 -3.37 -0.63
C ARG A 27 21.95 -4.53 -0.20
N PHE A 28 20.78 -4.70 -0.82
CA PHE A 28 19.88 -5.81 -0.57
C PHE A 28 20.51 -7.13 -1.05
N VAL A 29 20.98 -7.18 -2.30
CA VAL A 29 21.70 -8.33 -2.87
C VAL A 29 22.94 -8.68 -2.03
N TRP A 30 23.68 -7.66 -1.55
CA TRP A 30 24.84 -7.87 -0.69
C TRP A 30 24.49 -8.40 0.70
N ARG A 31 23.36 -7.98 1.30
CA ARG A 31 22.96 -8.40 2.65
C ARG A 31 22.32 -9.78 2.69
N HIS A 32 21.58 -10.14 1.65
CA HIS A 32 20.78 -11.35 1.65
C HIS A 32 21.41 -12.48 0.84
N GLY A 33 22.49 -12.22 0.12
CA GLY A 33 23.19 -13.20 -0.72
C GLY A 33 22.26 -13.90 -1.73
N PRO A 34 22.78 -14.73 -2.60
CA PRO A 34 21.96 -15.66 -3.38
C PRO A 34 21.52 -16.79 -2.44
N GLY A 35 20.55 -16.54 -1.55
CA GLY A 35 19.77 -17.62 -0.99
C GLY A 35 19.16 -18.44 -2.15
N PRO A 36 18.83 -19.70 -1.94
CA PRO A 36 18.23 -20.51 -2.99
C PRO A 36 16.98 -19.78 -3.46
N VAL A 37 17.10 -19.15 -4.62
CA VAL A 37 15.94 -18.66 -5.37
C VAL A 37 15.24 -19.95 -5.79
N GLU A 38 14.24 -20.37 -5.03
CA GLU A 38 13.27 -21.30 -5.56
C GLU A 38 12.69 -20.61 -6.80
N ARG A 39 13.27 -20.94 -7.95
CA ARG A 39 12.56 -20.75 -9.21
C ARG A 39 11.33 -21.62 -9.06
N SER A 40 10.17 -20.97 -8.81
CA SER A 40 8.93 -21.67 -9.06
C SER A 40 9.05 -22.17 -10.49
N SER A 41 9.09 -23.48 -10.67
CA SER A 41 8.75 -24.09 -11.93
C SER A 41 7.50 -23.32 -12.38
N LYS A 42 7.47 -22.89 -13.64
CA LYS A 42 6.23 -22.42 -14.26
C LYS A 42 5.33 -23.67 -14.39
N GLU A 43 4.80 -24.13 -13.25
CA GLU A 43 3.61 -24.93 -13.27
C GLU A 43 2.57 -24.05 -13.95
N GLU A 44 1.94 -24.57 -14.97
CA GLU A 44 0.76 -23.94 -15.56
C GLU A 44 -0.24 -23.78 -14.41
N LEU A 45 -0.27 -22.57 -13.86
CA LEU A 45 -1.20 -22.24 -12.79
C LEU A 45 -2.59 -22.36 -13.39
N ALA A 46 -3.39 -23.25 -12.84
CA ALA A 46 -4.77 -23.39 -13.26
C ALA A 46 -5.54 -22.14 -12.81
N PHE A 47 -6.08 -21.39 -13.77
CA PHE A 47 -6.89 -20.22 -13.48
C PHE A 47 -8.33 -20.62 -13.25
N PRO A 48 -9.04 -19.96 -12.31
CA PRO A 48 -10.46 -20.13 -12.14
C PRO A 48 -11.20 -19.79 -13.44
N GLY A 49 -11.96 -20.75 -13.96
CA GLY A 49 -12.72 -20.56 -15.21
C GLY A 49 -14.16 -20.12 -15.01
N GLY A 50 -14.65 -20.22 -13.77
CA GLY A 50 -16.07 -20.00 -13.46
C GLY A 50 -16.96 -21.17 -13.94
N PRO A 51 -18.26 -21.10 -13.69
CA PRO A 51 -18.96 -20.02 -13.02
C PRO A 51 -18.58 -19.87 -11.54
N PHE A 52 -18.71 -18.66 -11.02
CA PHE A 52 -18.42 -18.33 -9.61
C PHE A 52 -19.69 -18.24 -8.80
N ALA A 53 -19.64 -18.68 -7.54
CA ALA A 53 -20.74 -18.56 -6.59
C ALA A 53 -20.26 -18.03 -5.25
N VAL A 54 -20.97 -17.04 -4.69
CA VAL A 54 -20.65 -16.47 -3.37
C VAL A 54 -21.03 -17.51 -2.29
N GLN A 55 -20.03 -18.03 -1.60
CA GLN A 55 -20.20 -18.97 -0.50
C GLN A 55 -19.69 -18.41 0.84
N HIS A 56 -18.65 -17.60 0.81
CA HIS A 56 -17.99 -17.05 2.00
C HIS A 56 -18.26 -15.55 2.13
N ARG A 57 -19.52 -15.17 2.33
CA ARG A 57 -19.92 -13.75 2.45
C ARG A 57 -19.20 -13.00 3.57
N ASP A 58 -18.86 -13.68 4.64
CA ASP A 58 -18.12 -13.12 5.77
C ASP A 58 -16.65 -12.81 5.46
N GLN A 59 -16.14 -13.30 4.34
CA GLN A 59 -14.78 -13.07 3.85
C GLN A 59 -14.73 -12.12 2.64
N ARG A 60 -15.90 -11.82 2.06
CA ARG A 60 -15.99 -10.97 0.88
C ARG A 60 -15.42 -9.58 1.15
N GLY A 61 -14.51 -9.15 0.29
CA GLY A 61 -13.81 -7.89 0.40
C GLY A 61 -12.67 -7.88 1.43
N ASP A 62 -12.34 -9.01 2.06
CA ASP A 62 -11.18 -9.06 2.94
C ASP A 62 -9.89 -8.80 2.14
N LEU A 63 -8.97 -8.02 2.74
CA LEU A 63 -7.63 -7.86 2.18
C LEU A 63 -6.73 -8.98 2.69
N LEU A 64 -6.04 -9.64 1.75
CA LEU A 64 -5.02 -10.64 2.06
C LEU A 64 -3.65 -10.03 1.82
N LEU A 65 -2.87 -9.85 2.89
CA LEU A 65 -1.53 -9.27 2.83
C LEU A 65 -0.48 -10.37 2.91
N TRP A 66 0.25 -10.57 1.82
CA TRP A 66 1.18 -11.68 1.65
C TRP A 66 2.60 -11.31 2.08
N VAL A 67 3.22 -12.23 2.84
CA VAL A 67 4.63 -12.11 3.24
C VAL A 67 5.54 -12.31 2.02
N PRO A 68 6.66 -11.55 1.87
CA PRO A 68 7.58 -11.70 0.74
C PRO A 68 8.14 -13.13 0.62
N ARG A 69 8.23 -13.64 -0.61
CA ARG A 69 8.83 -14.94 -0.91
C ARG A 69 9.95 -14.86 -1.94
N HIS A 70 9.84 -13.93 -2.90
CA HIS A 70 10.79 -13.76 -3.99
C HIS A 70 11.58 -12.46 -3.82
N ILE A 71 12.70 -12.33 -4.54
CA ILE A 71 13.60 -11.19 -4.40
C ILE A 71 12.90 -9.85 -4.70
N GLU A 72 12.01 -9.84 -5.70
CA GLU A 72 11.21 -8.67 -6.06
C GLU A 72 10.26 -8.28 -4.93
N SER A 73 9.66 -9.28 -4.28
CA SER A 73 8.75 -9.08 -3.15
C SER A 73 9.48 -8.48 -1.95
N TYR A 74 10.71 -8.93 -1.66
CA TYR A 74 11.54 -8.34 -0.61
C TYR A 74 11.95 -6.92 -0.93
N LEU A 75 12.17 -6.61 -2.23
CA LEU A 75 12.47 -5.25 -2.65
C LEU A 75 11.27 -4.31 -2.41
N ILE A 76 10.06 -4.74 -2.72
CA ILE A 76 8.83 -3.99 -2.44
C ILE A 76 8.70 -3.74 -0.93
N ASP A 77 8.89 -4.77 -0.10
CA ASP A 77 8.86 -4.62 1.36
C ASP A 77 9.90 -3.60 1.85
N ASP A 78 11.16 -3.71 1.38
CA ASP A 78 12.25 -2.81 1.76
C ASP A 78 11.97 -1.35 1.36
N LEU A 79 11.42 -1.15 0.18
CA LEU A 79 11.10 0.18 -0.34
C LEU A 79 9.89 0.82 0.37
N THR A 80 8.91 0.03 0.82
CA THR A 80 7.65 0.51 1.38
C THR A 80 7.59 0.53 2.90
N GLY A 81 8.69 0.22 3.60
CA GLY A 81 8.79 0.43 5.03
C GLY A 81 9.20 -0.76 5.88
N ARG A 82 9.59 -1.89 5.30
CA ARG A 82 10.14 -3.07 6.00
C ARG A 82 9.24 -3.63 7.09
N PHE A 83 7.98 -3.77 6.78
CA PHE A 83 7.02 -4.33 7.71
C PHE A 83 6.74 -5.82 7.46
N GLY A 84 7.20 -6.32 6.32
CA GLY A 84 7.17 -7.73 5.95
C GLY A 84 5.99 -8.13 5.08
N TYR A 85 5.41 -7.20 4.32
CA TYR A 85 4.38 -7.50 3.32
C TYR A 85 4.73 -6.87 1.98
N SER A 86 4.46 -7.61 0.91
CA SER A 86 4.85 -7.19 -0.43
C SER A 86 3.75 -7.29 -1.47
N HIS A 87 2.62 -7.90 -1.14
CA HIS A 87 1.54 -8.14 -2.09
C HIS A 87 0.18 -8.05 -1.38
N VAL A 88 -0.82 -7.58 -2.10
CA VAL A 88 -2.21 -7.50 -1.66
C VAL A 88 -3.08 -8.22 -2.66
N THR A 89 -4.00 -9.03 -2.18
CA THR A 89 -5.10 -9.58 -2.96
C THR A 89 -6.41 -9.34 -2.23
N VAL A 90 -7.51 -9.44 -2.95
CA VAL A 90 -8.84 -9.24 -2.40
C VAL A 90 -9.62 -10.53 -2.47
N ASP A 91 -10.13 -11.00 -1.34
CA ASP A 91 -11.01 -12.15 -1.29
C ASP A 91 -12.39 -11.75 -1.84
N THR A 92 -12.87 -12.49 -2.82
CA THR A 92 -14.19 -12.23 -3.43
C THR A 92 -15.34 -12.83 -2.62
N GLY A 93 -15.04 -13.69 -1.67
CA GLY A 93 -16.04 -14.53 -0.99
C GLY A 93 -16.67 -15.56 -1.92
N GLU A 94 -16.12 -15.76 -3.10
CA GLU A 94 -16.62 -16.66 -4.13
C GLU A 94 -15.81 -17.95 -4.17
N VAL A 95 -16.45 -19.00 -4.70
CA VAL A 95 -15.79 -20.24 -5.07
C VAL A 95 -15.99 -20.49 -6.56
N ASP A 96 -15.02 -21.07 -7.18
CA ASP A 96 -15.12 -21.63 -8.53
C ASP A 96 -15.98 -22.90 -8.47
N VAL A 97 -17.18 -22.86 -9.04
CA VAL A 97 -18.17 -23.93 -8.88
C VAL A 97 -17.63 -25.30 -9.34
N PRO A 98 -16.90 -25.40 -10.47
CA PRO A 98 -16.36 -26.69 -10.91
C PRO A 98 -15.38 -27.33 -9.95
N THR A 99 -14.57 -26.53 -9.25
CA THR A 99 -13.48 -27.04 -8.39
C THR A 99 -13.80 -26.91 -6.90
N GLY A 100 -14.78 -26.09 -6.50
CA GLY A 100 -15.11 -25.78 -5.11
C GLY A 100 -14.03 -24.96 -4.39
N LYS A 101 -13.03 -24.41 -5.10
CA LYS A 101 -11.92 -23.67 -4.53
C LYS A 101 -12.27 -22.21 -4.33
N ALA A 102 -11.81 -21.63 -3.21
CA ALA A 102 -11.94 -20.20 -2.94
C ALA A 102 -11.17 -19.36 -3.96
N VAL A 103 -11.77 -18.23 -4.35
CA VAL A 103 -11.27 -17.33 -5.40
C VAL A 103 -10.96 -15.97 -4.80
N MET A 104 -9.83 -15.41 -5.21
CA MET A 104 -9.45 -14.03 -4.93
C MET A 104 -9.18 -13.28 -6.23
N VAL A 105 -9.14 -11.96 -6.16
CA VAL A 105 -8.72 -11.10 -7.28
C VAL A 105 -7.35 -10.52 -6.97
N GLU A 106 -6.48 -10.55 -7.97
CA GLU A 106 -5.15 -9.97 -7.89
C GLU A 106 -4.67 -9.41 -9.22
N VAL A 107 -3.55 -8.70 -9.16
CA VAL A 107 -2.74 -8.36 -10.33
C VAL A 107 -1.26 -8.51 -9.99
N THR A 108 -0.51 -9.19 -10.84
CA THR A 108 0.94 -9.39 -10.70
C THR A 108 1.69 -8.88 -11.92
N ILE A 109 3.01 -8.73 -11.78
CA ILE A 109 3.89 -8.20 -12.84
C ILE A 109 3.70 -8.97 -14.13
N GLY A 110 3.37 -8.25 -15.21
CA GLY A 110 3.18 -8.80 -16.54
C GLY A 110 1.85 -9.50 -16.77
N GLN A 111 0.95 -9.48 -15.81
CA GLN A 111 -0.40 -10.05 -15.91
C GLN A 111 -1.44 -8.94 -15.97
N LYS A 112 -2.70 -9.33 -16.03
CA LYS A 112 -3.88 -8.47 -15.88
C LYS A 112 -4.49 -8.70 -14.51
N VAL A 113 -5.41 -7.82 -14.11
CA VAL A 113 -6.31 -8.10 -12.98
C VAL A 113 -7.13 -9.32 -13.31
N GLU A 114 -7.04 -10.36 -12.51
CA GLU A 114 -7.66 -11.66 -12.79
C GLU A 114 -8.05 -12.40 -11.52
N HIS A 115 -8.93 -13.39 -11.69
CA HIS A 115 -9.23 -14.35 -10.64
C HIS A 115 -8.07 -15.33 -10.44
N LYS A 116 -7.78 -15.65 -9.18
CA LYS A 116 -6.81 -16.67 -8.77
C LYS A 116 -7.39 -17.59 -7.73
N PHE A 117 -6.95 -18.83 -7.69
CA PHE A 117 -7.25 -19.69 -6.57
C PHE A 117 -6.45 -19.28 -5.34
N GLN A 118 -7.12 -19.18 -4.21
CA GLN A 118 -6.46 -18.80 -2.96
C GLN A 118 -5.45 -19.85 -2.50
N ASP A 119 -5.70 -21.14 -2.78
CA ASP A 119 -4.84 -22.26 -2.42
C ASP A 119 -3.51 -22.33 -3.20
N GLU A 120 -3.39 -21.64 -4.33
CA GLU A 120 -2.11 -21.49 -5.04
C GLU A 120 -1.03 -20.82 -4.18
N TYR A 121 -1.46 -20.05 -3.20
CA TYR A 121 -0.60 -19.39 -2.22
C TYR A 121 -0.54 -20.11 -0.86
N ALA A 122 -1.14 -21.30 -0.74
CA ALA A 122 -1.34 -21.99 0.53
C ALA A 122 -0.07 -22.22 1.37
N ALA A 123 1.10 -22.34 0.71
CA ALA A 123 2.39 -22.43 1.37
C ALA A 123 2.99 -21.09 1.81
N ARG A 124 2.32 -19.98 1.49
CA ARG A 124 2.81 -18.63 1.78
C ARG A 124 2.00 -18.00 2.91
N PRO A 125 2.64 -17.59 4.01
CA PRO A 125 1.95 -16.93 5.09
C PRO A 125 1.32 -15.61 4.65
N TYR A 126 0.12 -15.33 5.13
CA TYR A 126 -0.58 -14.06 4.90
C TYR A 126 -1.42 -13.65 6.10
N VAL A 127 -1.74 -12.37 6.16
CA VAL A 127 -2.68 -11.81 7.13
C VAL A 127 -3.94 -11.39 6.41
N ARG A 128 -5.07 -11.80 6.95
CA ARG A 128 -6.41 -11.42 6.51
C ARG A 128 -6.93 -10.25 7.32
N ILE A 129 -7.27 -9.17 6.66
CA ILE A 129 -7.89 -7.97 7.24
C ILE A 129 -9.36 -7.95 6.85
N PRO A 130 -10.28 -8.28 7.76
CA PRO A 130 -11.71 -8.27 7.48
C PRO A 130 -12.22 -6.82 7.40
N LEU A 131 -12.37 -6.29 6.17
CA LEU A 131 -12.82 -4.91 5.96
C LEU A 131 -14.26 -4.69 6.46
N SER A 132 -15.10 -5.71 6.49
CA SER A 132 -16.44 -5.65 7.08
C SER A 132 -16.46 -5.16 8.54
N LYS A 133 -15.38 -5.43 9.29
CA LYS A 133 -15.23 -4.97 10.67
C LYS A 133 -14.76 -3.51 10.80
N THR A 134 -14.44 -2.86 9.71
CA THR A 134 -13.97 -1.46 9.69
C THR A 134 -15.08 -0.46 9.34
N GLY A 135 -16.28 -0.93 9.10
CA GLY A 135 -17.41 -0.11 8.66
C GLY A 135 -17.43 0.22 7.16
N ILE A 136 -16.55 -0.44 6.38
CA ILE A 136 -16.54 -0.32 4.92
C ILE A 136 -17.68 -1.18 4.34
N ASP A 137 -18.39 -0.64 3.36
CA ASP A 137 -19.32 -1.40 2.54
C ASP A 137 -18.54 -2.35 1.63
N VAL A 138 -18.45 -3.61 2.07
CA VAL A 138 -17.65 -4.63 1.37
C VAL A 138 -18.24 -5.05 0.04
N GLU A 139 -19.56 -4.92 -0.17
CA GLU A 139 -20.18 -5.23 -1.47
C GLU A 139 -19.79 -4.18 -2.49
N THR A 140 -19.86 -2.89 -2.15
CA THR A 140 -19.39 -1.81 -3.01
C THR A 140 -17.89 -1.94 -3.30
N PHE A 141 -17.09 -2.24 -2.28
CA PHE A 141 -15.65 -2.44 -2.43
C PHE A 141 -15.32 -3.61 -3.35
N ALA A 142 -15.88 -4.80 -3.09
CA ALA A 142 -15.66 -5.99 -3.91
C ALA A 142 -16.18 -5.79 -5.35
N GLY A 143 -17.33 -5.15 -5.52
CA GLY A 143 -17.86 -4.79 -6.83
C GLY A 143 -16.93 -3.88 -7.64
N CYS A 144 -16.31 -2.89 -6.98
CA CYS A 144 -15.29 -2.04 -7.59
C CYS A 144 -14.08 -2.87 -8.04
N VAL A 145 -13.53 -3.73 -7.16
CA VAL A 145 -12.38 -4.59 -7.50
C VAL A 145 -12.70 -5.50 -8.69
N LEU A 146 -13.87 -6.13 -8.70
CA LEU A 146 -14.32 -6.99 -9.79
C LEU A 146 -14.51 -6.22 -11.11
N SER A 147 -14.90 -4.95 -11.05
CA SER A 147 -15.05 -4.11 -12.26
C SER A 147 -13.73 -3.83 -12.98
N LYS A 148 -12.59 -4.02 -12.27
CA LYS A 148 -11.25 -3.82 -12.82
C LYS A 148 -10.66 -5.07 -13.47
N LEU A 149 -11.39 -6.18 -13.52
CA LEU A 149 -10.92 -7.41 -14.20
C LEU A 149 -10.54 -7.12 -15.65
N GLY A 150 -9.36 -7.63 -16.03
CA GLY A 150 -8.79 -7.42 -17.37
C GLY A 150 -7.90 -6.18 -17.51
N GLU A 151 -7.88 -5.26 -16.54
CA GLU A 151 -6.96 -4.11 -16.55
C GLU A 151 -5.50 -4.60 -16.46
N PRO A 152 -4.58 -4.03 -17.26
CA PRO A 152 -3.19 -4.50 -17.28
C PRO A 152 -2.41 -4.03 -16.05
N TYR A 153 -1.29 -4.71 -15.74
CA TYR A 153 -0.37 -4.31 -14.68
C TYR A 153 0.36 -3.00 -15.00
N SER A 154 0.49 -2.10 -14.02
CA SER A 154 1.26 -0.86 -14.12
C SER A 154 2.70 -1.04 -13.65
N ASN A 155 3.61 -1.31 -14.60
CA ASN A 155 5.04 -1.39 -14.27
C ASN A 155 5.59 -0.05 -13.77
N LEU A 156 5.10 1.07 -14.29
CA LEU A 156 5.57 2.40 -13.94
C LEU A 156 5.16 2.78 -12.51
N GLU A 157 3.90 2.54 -12.16
CA GLU A 157 3.39 2.77 -10.81
C GLU A 157 4.11 1.88 -9.77
N ALA A 158 4.35 0.61 -10.10
CA ALA A 158 5.11 -0.30 -9.24
C ALA A 158 6.54 0.19 -8.99
N LEU A 159 7.25 0.62 -10.04
CA LEU A 159 8.63 1.12 -9.95
C LEU A 159 8.71 2.44 -9.19
N THR A 160 7.72 3.29 -9.31
CA THR A 160 7.67 4.60 -8.65
C THR A 160 6.99 4.56 -7.28
N LEU A 161 6.51 3.38 -6.85
CA LEU A 161 5.75 3.19 -5.60
C LEU A 161 4.53 4.13 -5.55
N GLY A 162 3.81 4.18 -6.66
CA GLY A 162 2.65 5.02 -6.80
C GLY A 162 2.97 6.51 -6.93
N GLU A 163 4.21 6.96 -7.18
CA GLU A 163 4.51 8.37 -7.45
C GLU A 163 4.04 8.80 -8.85
N ILE A 164 3.92 7.86 -9.78
CA ILE A 164 3.36 8.07 -11.12
C ILE A 164 2.23 7.07 -11.29
N ASP A 165 1.03 7.60 -11.36
CA ASP A 165 -0.19 6.83 -11.56
C ASP A 165 -0.51 6.70 -13.07
N ASP A 166 -1.07 5.55 -13.44
CA ASP A 166 -1.68 5.30 -14.75
C ASP A 166 -3.09 4.73 -14.50
N PRO A 167 -4.13 5.55 -14.57
CA PRO A 167 -5.48 5.17 -14.17
C PRO A 167 -6.09 4.01 -15.01
N ALA A 168 -5.47 3.68 -16.14
CA ALA A 168 -5.87 2.54 -16.99
C ALA A 168 -5.16 1.23 -16.62
N LYS A 169 -4.31 1.24 -15.59
CA LYS A 169 -3.51 0.09 -15.16
C LYS A 169 -3.48 -0.01 -13.65
N GLN A 170 -3.21 -1.22 -13.15
CA GLN A 170 -3.24 -1.50 -11.72
C GLN A 170 -1.93 -2.13 -11.25
N VAL A 171 -1.58 -1.86 -10.00
CA VAL A 171 -0.70 -2.73 -9.21
C VAL A 171 -1.53 -3.37 -8.09
N CYS A 172 -1.00 -4.40 -7.46
CA CYS A 172 -1.76 -5.14 -6.45
C CYS A 172 -2.35 -4.25 -5.34
N SER A 173 -1.64 -3.21 -4.97
CA SER A 173 -2.06 -2.28 -3.91
C SER A 173 -2.95 -1.15 -4.40
N SER A 174 -2.77 -0.63 -5.63
CA SER A 174 -3.72 0.35 -6.19
C SER A 174 -5.06 -0.28 -6.47
N LEU A 175 -5.09 -1.52 -6.95
CA LEU A 175 -6.34 -2.29 -7.09
C LEU A 175 -7.21 -2.25 -5.83
N ALA A 176 -6.59 -2.33 -4.65
CA ALA A 176 -7.30 -2.23 -3.39
C ALA A 176 -7.55 -0.76 -2.99
N SER A 177 -6.54 0.12 -3.08
CA SER A 177 -6.67 1.51 -2.60
C SER A 177 -7.66 2.34 -3.41
N ASP A 178 -7.74 2.14 -4.73
CA ASP A 178 -8.65 2.88 -5.61
C ASP A 178 -10.12 2.52 -5.37
N CYS A 179 -10.36 1.30 -4.85
CA CYS A 179 -11.71 0.83 -4.54
C CYS A 179 -12.14 1.15 -3.10
N LEU A 180 -11.23 1.59 -2.23
CA LEU A 180 -11.58 2.01 -0.89
C LEU A 180 -12.29 3.38 -0.90
N PRO A 181 -13.20 3.62 0.06
CA PRO A 181 -13.79 4.95 0.24
C PRO A 181 -12.73 6.03 0.42
N VAL A 182 -12.91 7.19 -0.21
CA VAL A 182 -11.98 8.34 -0.14
C VAL A 182 -11.75 8.78 1.32
N THR A 183 -12.72 8.61 2.20
CA THR A 183 -12.57 8.89 3.63
C THR A 183 -11.51 8.00 4.27
N VAL A 184 -11.45 6.72 3.91
CA VAL A 184 -10.50 5.74 4.45
C VAL A 184 -9.10 6.03 3.93
N THR A 185 -8.94 6.20 2.62
CA THR A 185 -7.64 6.52 2.00
C THR A 185 -7.14 7.90 2.45
N GLY A 186 -8.04 8.86 2.68
CA GLY A 186 -7.74 10.16 3.27
C GLY A 186 -7.20 10.07 4.71
N GLU A 187 -7.77 9.19 5.55
CA GLU A 187 -7.23 8.94 6.89
C GLU A 187 -5.86 8.24 6.85
N MET A 188 -5.60 7.36 5.89
CA MET A 188 -4.27 6.78 5.68
C MET A 188 -3.25 7.85 5.26
N ALA A 189 -3.63 8.75 4.35
CA ALA A 189 -2.80 9.89 3.95
C ALA A 189 -2.53 10.84 5.13
N LYS A 190 -3.51 11.08 5.98
CA LYS A 190 -3.38 11.86 7.21
C LYS A 190 -2.44 11.15 8.20
N ALA A 191 -2.59 9.84 8.41
CA ALA A 191 -1.71 9.05 9.27
C ALA A 191 -0.24 9.14 8.79
N LYS A 192 0.01 9.11 7.48
CA LYS A 192 1.35 9.35 6.91
C LYS A 192 1.88 10.74 7.25
N ARG A 193 1.07 11.80 7.04
CA ARG A 193 1.48 13.18 7.35
C ARG A 193 1.83 13.37 8.81
N LEU A 194 1.13 12.67 9.70
CA LEU A 194 1.38 12.68 11.14
C LEU A 194 2.56 11.78 11.56
N GLY A 195 3.26 11.14 10.63
CA GLY A 195 4.38 10.23 10.91
C GLY A 195 3.96 8.93 11.58
N LEU A 196 2.67 8.58 11.56
CA LEU A 196 2.14 7.33 12.09
C LEU A 196 2.40 6.17 11.13
N LEU A 197 2.52 6.44 9.83
CA LEU A 197 2.90 5.48 8.81
C LEU A 197 4.28 5.82 8.24
N PRO A 198 5.02 4.84 7.70
CA PRO A 198 6.27 5.07 7.00
C PRO A 198 6.07 6.01 5.80
N ARG A 199 7.07 6.84 5.53
CA ARG A 199 6.98 7.88 4.49
C ARG A 199 6.62 7.35 3.10
N ARG A 200 7.00 6.11 2.77
CA ARG A 200 6.79 5.48 1.47
C ARG A 200 5.69 4.44 1.44
N SER A 201 4.96 4.27 2.54
CA SER A 201 3.86 3.31 2.59
C SER A 201 2.56 3.85 2.01
N VAL A 202 2.47 5.17 1.83
CA VAL A 202 1.32 5.85 1.23
C VAL A 202 1.84 6.96 0.33
N SER A 203 1.41 7.05 -0.91
CA SER A 203 1.62 8.17 -1.82
C SER A 203 0.30 8.89 -2.06
N VAL A 204 0.38 10.20 -2.24
CA VAL A 204 -0.78 11.06 -2.47
C VAL A 204 -0.54 11.82 -3.76
N HIS A 205 -1.40 11.60 -4.73
CA HIS A 205 -1.33 12.27 -6.02
C HIS A 205 -2.37 13.38 -6.08
N SER A 206 -1.93 14.57 -6.41
CA SER A 206 -2.82 15.66 -6.78
C SER A 206 -2.73 15.84 -8.29
N HIS A 207 -3.74 15.36 -9.00
CA HIS A 207 -3.84 15.68 -10.42
C HIS A 207 -4.29 17.13 -10.58
N PRO A 208 -3.55 17.96 -11.35
CA PRO A 208 -3.93 19.36 -11.53
C PRO A 208 -5.29 19.53 -12.22
N TRP A 209 -5.83 18.46 -12.80
CA TRP A 209 -7.07 18.45 -13.58
C TRP A 209 -8.20 17.65 -12.93
N ALA A 210 -7.94 16.93 -11.82
CA ALA A 210 -8.96 16.16 -11.12
C ALA A 210 -9.15 16.71 -9.69
N PRO A 211 -10.41 16.92 -9.25
CA PRO A 211 -10.69 17.36 -7.88
C PRO A 211 -10.45 16.26 -6.83
N GLN A 212 -10.16 15.04 -7.26
CA GLN A 212 -9.92 13.90 -6.39
C GLN A 212 -8.42 13.70 -6.21
N THR A 213 -8.04 13.50 -4.96
CA THR A 213 -6.68 13.16 -4.57
C THR A 213 -6.59 11.65 -4.54
N ASP A 214 -5.88 11.07 -5.51
CA ASP A 214 -5.64 9.64 -5.51
C ASP A 214 -4.61 9.28 -4.46
N VAL A 215 -4.88 8.23 -3.72
CA VAL A 215 -4.05 7.78 -2.62
C VAL A 215 -3.63 6.34 -2.85
N PHE A 216 -2.39 6.17 -3.27
CA PHE A 216 -1.77 4.85 -3.33
C PHE A 216 -1.37 4.39 -1.93
N VAL A 217 -1.73 3.17 -1.56
CA VAL A 217 -1.36 2.56 -0.28
C VAL A 217 -0.63 1.25 -0.52
N SER A 218 0.62 1.15 -0.10
CA SER A 218 1.40 -0.07 -0.25
C SER A 218 0.90 -1.21 0.67
N PRO A 219 1.28 -2.47 0.42
CA PRO A 219 0.96 -3.58 1.32
C PRO A 219 1.37 -3.33 2.78
N ASN A 220 2.54 -2.74 2.99
CA ASN A 220 3.02 -2.35 4.31
C ASN A 220 2.21 -1.19 4.92
N GLY A 221 1.67 -0.32 4.08
CA GLY A 221 0.77 0.76 4.49
C GLY A 221 -0.53 0.21 5.06
N PHE A 222 -1.16 -0.72 4.34
CA PHE A 222 -2.36 -1.42 4.83
C PHE A 222 -2.08 -2.17 6.13
N ALA A 223 -1.02 -2.96 6.18
CA ALA A 223 -0.66 -3.75 7.36
C ALA A 223 -0.51 -2.87 8.60
N GLN A 224 0.23 -1.77 8.50
CA GLN A 224 0.47 -0.90 9.64
C GLN A 224 -0.75 -0.07 10.01
N TYR A 225 -1.55 0.37 9.02
CA TYR A 225 -2.76 1.13 9.28
C TYR A 225 -3.80 0.30 10.05
N TYR A 226 -3.95 -0.97 9.70
CA TYR A 226 -4.92 -1.87 10.33
C TYR A 226 -4.34 -2.67 11.51
N GLY A 227 -3.12 -2.40 11.93
CA GLY A 227 -2.53 -3.04 13.11
C GLY A 227 -2.11 -4.50 12.92
N ALA A 228 -1.81 -4.91 11.69
CA ALA A 228 -1.31 -6.25 11.42
C ALA A 228 0.04 -6.49 12.13
N PRO A 229 0.37 -7.73 12.54
CA PRO A 229 1.69 -8.08 13.04
C PRO A 229 2.74 -7.90 11.94
N LYS A 230 4.01 -7.78 12.30
CA LYS A 230 5.09 -7.79 11.30
C LYS A 230 5.12 -9.11 10.55
N GLY A 231 5.34 -9.07 9.24
CA GLY A 231 5.30 -10.26 8.39
C GLY A 231 6.22 -11.40 8.84
N GLY A 232 7.41 -11.10 9.36
CA GLY A 232 8.31 -12.11 9.93
C GLY A 232 7.80 -12.81 11.20
N GLN A 233 6.73 -12.33 11.81
CA GLN A 233 6.05 -12.96 12.95
C GLN A 233 4.90 -13.86 12.50
N VAL A 234 4.48 -13.77 11.22
CA VAL A 234 3.39 -14.57 10.66
C VAL A 234 3.93 -15.94 10.29
N ARG A 235 3.56 -16.95 11.08
CA ARG A 235 4.05 -18.32 10.91
C ARG A 235 3.04 -19.26 10.25
N TRP A 236 1.78 -18.87 10.22
CA TRP A 236 0.67 -19.66 9.72
C TRP A 236 0.18 -19.12 8.38
N ALA A 237 -0.37 -19.98 7.57
CA ALA A 237 -0.83 -19.61 6.23
C ALA A 237 -1.97 -18.58 6.24
N ASP A 238 -2.89 -18.66 7.20
CA ASP A 238 -4.03 -17.74 7.32
C ASP A 238 -4.11 -17.18 8.74
N VAL A 239 -3.77 -15.90 8.90
CA VAL A 239 -3.87 -15.21 10.18
C VAL A 239 -4.90 -14.09 10.07
N ARG A 240 -6.12 -14.33 10.52
CA ARG A 240 -7.18 -13.33 10.61
C ARG A 240 -6.91 -12.39 11.80
N ILE A 241 -6.94 -11.10 11.56
CA ILE A 241 -6.74 -10.09 12.61
C ILE A 241 -8.03 -9.32 12.90
N GLU A 242 -8.12 -8.74 14.10
CA GLU A 242 -9.07 -7.68 14.37
C GLU A 242 -8.44 -6.36 13.87
N PRO A 243 -9.04 -5.70 12.85
CA PRO A 243 -8.47 -4.48 12.32
C PRO A 243 -8.61 -3.34 13.33
N HIS A 244 -7.52 -2.69 13.62
CA HIS A 244 -7.46 -1.51 14.49
C HIS A 244 -6.89 -0.33 13.70
N PRO A 245 -7.72 0.43 12.97
CA PRO A 245 -7.27 1.60 12.24
C PRO A 245 -6.48 2.55 13.13
N LEU A 246 -5.38 3.08 12.61
CA LEU A 246 -4.53 4.00 13.35
C LEU A 246 -5.32 5.22 13.81
N ASP A 247 -5.22 5.52 15.10
CA ASP A 247 -5.80 6.73 15.68
C ASP A 247 -5.02 7.96 15.22
N THR A 248 -5.58 8.69 14.26
CA THR A 248 -5.04 9.94 13.71
C THR A 248 -5.44 11.18 14.52
N SER A 249 -6.07 11.00 15.68
CA SER A 249 -6.35 12.09 16.61
C SER A 249 -5.07 12.62 17.26
N VAL A 250 -5.14 13.80 17.85
CA VAL A 250 -4.02 14.36 18.62
C VAL A 250 -3.56 13.37 19.71
N ARG A 251 -4.51 12.66 20.34
CA ARG A 251 -4.22 11.64 21.36
C ARG A 251 -3.40 10.48 20.80
N GLY A 252 -3.76 9.98 19.60
CA GLY A 252 -3.03 8.89 18.91
C GLY A 252 -1.62 9.31 18.55
N VAL A 253 -1.43 10.53 18.03
CA VAL A 253 -0.13 11.11 17.69
C VAL A 253 0.75 11.24 18.92
N VAL A 254 0.21 11.77 20.03
CA VAL A 254 0.94 11.90 21.30
C VAL A 254 1.33 10.54 21.87
N ARG A 255 0.43 9.54 21.79
CA ARG A 255 0.73 8.18 22.23
C ARG A 255 1.93 7.59 21.48
N LYS A 256 2.02 7.80 20.16
CA LYS A 256 3.11 7.25 19.34
C LYS A 256 4.42 8.01 19.48
N HIS A 257 4.37 9.32 19.50
CA HIS A 257 5.56 10.18 19.47
C HIS A 257 5.96 10.75 20.83
N GLY A 258 5.16 10.45 21.86
CA GLY A 258 5.41 10.89 23.23
C GLY A 258 5.39 12.43 23.37
N TRP A 259 6.08 12.94 24.39
CA TRP A 259 6.13 14.35 24.70
C TRP A 259 6.75 15.21 23.58
N LYS A 260 7.58 14.64 22.69
CA LYS A 260 8.15 15.34 21.53
C LYS A 260 7.07 15.86 20.58
N ALA A 261 5.98 15.11 20.42
CA ALA A 261 4.84 15.57 19.61
C ALA A 261 4.12 16.76 20.22
N LEU A 262 4.00 16.81 21.56
CA LEU A 262 3.40 17.95 22.27
C LEU A 262 4.21 19.22 22.10
N LEU A 263 5.55 19.13 22.11
CA LEU A 263 6.42 20.27 21.84
C LEU A 263 6.24 20.82 20.43
N ILE A 264 6.21 19.92 19.41
CA ILE A 264 6.04 20.34 18.00
C ILE A 264 4.66 21.00 17.80
N LEU A 265 3.62 20.41 18.36
CA LEU A 265 2.26 20.97 18.29
C LEU A 265 2.15 22.29 19.06
N GLY A 266 2.79 22.39 20.21
CA GLY A 266 2.86 23.61 20.99
C GLY A 266 3.59 24.75 20.26
N PHE A 267 4.76 24.46 19.66
CA PHE A 267 5.51 25.42 18.85
C PHE A 267 4.72 25.86 17.60
N ALA A 268 4.08 24.93 16.91
CA ALA A 268 3.24 25.25 15.74
C ALA A 268 2.05 26.13 16.14
N GLY A 269 1.44 25.89 17.29
CA GLY A 269 0.36 26.70 17.84
C GLY A 269 0.81 28.14 18.18
N VAL A 270 1.98 28.28 18.81
CA VAL A 270 2.56 29.59 19.16
C VAL A 270 2.92 30.39 17.90
N LEU A 271 3.51 29.72 16.87
CA LEU A 271 3.82 30.34 15.59
C LEU A 271 2.54 30.83 14.87
N ALA A 272 1.52 29.99 14.81
CA ALA A 272 0.24 30.34 14.20
C ALA A 272 -0.43 31.51 14.93
N ALA A 273 -0.43 31.50 16.25
CA ALA A 273 -0.94 32.61 17.06
C ALA A 273 -0.13 33.94 16.83
N GLY A 274 1.19 33.83 16.72
CA GLY A 274 2.07 34.95 16.41
C GLY A 274 1.78 35.57 15.04
N ILE A 275 1.56 34.76 14.02
CA ILE A 275 1.20 35.19 12.66
C ILE A 275 -0.18 35.89 12.66
N LEU A 276 -1.16 35.31 13.34
CA LEU A 276 -2.50 35.86 13.43
C LEU A 276 -2.49 37.24 14.16
N LEU A 277 -1.73 37.36 15.23
CA LEU A 277 -1.58 38.63 15.99
C LEU A 277 -0.85 39.68 15.14
N LYS A 278 0.19 39.30 14.39
CA LYS A 278 0.89 40.21 13.48
C LYS A 278 -0.04 40.74 12.37
N ASN A 279 -0.84 39.85 11.77
CA ASN A 279 -1.81 40.24 10.73
C ASN A 279 -2.93 41.13 11.29
N LYS A 280 -3.36 40.92 12.54
CA LYS A 280 -4.36 41.77 13.19
C LYS A 280 -3.82 43.18 13.52
N ARG A 281 -2.53 43.28 13.88
CA ARG A 281 -1.86 44.59 14.12
C ARG A 281 -1.63 45.35 12.80
N SER A 282 -1.29 44.66 11.71
CA SER A 282 -1.12 45.27 10.39
C SER A 282 -2.43 45.88 9.88
N ARG A 283 -3.56 45.19 10.04
CA ARG A 283 -4.90 45.68 9.63
C ARG A 283 -5.39 46.89 10.45
N LYS A 284 -4.89 47.10 11.68
CA LYS A 284 -5.24 48.29 12.49
C LYS A 284 -4.41 49.53 12.15
N ARG A 285 -3.29 49.40 11.42
CA ARG A 285 -2.45 50.51 10.99
C ARG A 285 -2.82 51.08 9.63
N THR A 286 -3.69 50.38 8.89
CA THR A 286 -4.17 50.79 7.55
C THR A 286 -5.59 51.34 7.56
N LYS A 287 -6.17 51.55 8.74
CA LYS A 287 -7.38 52.34 8.96
C LYS A 287 -7.02 53.60 9.74
#